data_363aec7f17ae20e8d50594e81433425c
#
_entry.id   363aec7f17ae20e8d50594e81433425c
#
_cell.length_a   1.000
_cell.length_b   1.000
_cell.length_c   1.000
_cell.angle_alpha   90.00
_cell.angle_beta   90.00
_cell.angle_gamma   90.00
#
_symmetry.space_group_name_H-M   'P 1'
#
loop_
_entity.id
_entity.type
_entity.pdbx_description
1 polymer ?
#
loop_
_entity_poly.entity_id
_entity_poly.type
_entity_poly.pdbx_seq_one_letter_code
_entity_poly.pdbx_strand_id
1 'polypeptide(L)'
;MGAGPKFVTQNATVLDWASSPGGDFRVLRPGTNGWTCLPGFPQAAHDEPGCFDQVFLQFMKDSIAGRTPNVQSIGVSYMYGGFWVPNKSHAMGSGNEFHVGPHIMIIGLDQKTMQTLNHDGSNGEPYVNHLPGRSELYLVIPIREWDDAQAVRSAIRQGTR
;
A
#
# COMPACT_ATOMS: atom_id res chain seq x y z
N MET A 1 -12.03 -12.25 -2.51
CA MET A 1 -11.48 -10.88 -2.49
C MET A 1 -9.97 -10.98 -2.31
N GLY A 2 -9.19 -10.51 -3.27
CA GLY A 2 -7.72 -10.56 -3.24
C GLY A 2 -7.04 -9.48 -2.39
N ALA A 3 -7.76 -8.91 -1.40
CA ALA A 3 -7.23 -7.82 -0.59
C ALA A 3 -6.29 -8.27 0.53
N GLY A 4 -6.41 -9.52 1.00
CA GLY A 4 -5.63 -10.03 2.12
C GLY A 4 -5.94 -11.49 2.43
N PRO A 5 -5.32 -12.05 3.49
CA PRO A 5 -5.53 -13.45 3.85
C PRO A 5 -6.98 -13.73 4.27
N LYS A 6 -7.44 -14.94 4.00
CA LYS A 6 -8.84 -15.34 4.22
C LYS A 6 -9.29 -15.11 5.67
N PHE A 7 -8.45 -15.42 6.65
CA PHE A 7 -8.77 -15.25 8.07
C PHE A 7 -8.97 -13.77 8.47
N VAL A 8 -8.44 -12.82 7.69
CA VAL A 8 -8.73 -11.38 7.83
C VAL A 8 -9.99 -11.02 7.06
N THR A 9 -10.03 -11.32 5.75
CA THR A 9 -11.06 -10.83 4.84
C THR A 9 -12.46 -11.38 5.10
N GLN A 10 -12.56 -12.62 5.62
CA GLN A 10 -13.86 -13.28 5.84
C GLN A 10 -14.72 -12.54 6.88
N ASN A 11 -14.11 -11.95 7.92
CA ASN A 11 -14.81 -11.29 9.04
C ASN A 11 -14.50 -9.78 9.11
N ALA A 12 -13.83 -9.21 8.12
CA ALA A 12 -13.56 -7.79 8.04
C ALA A 12 -14.82 -6.98 7.71
N THR A 13 -14.89 -5.76 8.20
CA THR A 13 -15.79 -4.75 7.64
C THR A 13 -15.39 -4.48 6.20
N VAL A 14 -16.36 -4.45 5.29
CA VAL A 14 -16.13 -4.04 3.90
C VAL A 14 -16.76 -2.68 3.69
N LEU A 15 -15.94 -1.72 3.30
CA LEU A 15 -16.37 -0.38 2.97
C LEU A 15 -16.27 -0.14 1.46
N ASP A 16 -17.01 0.83 1.00
CA ASP A 16 -16.85 1.47 -0.28
C ASP A 16 -16.46 2.94 -0.08
N TRP A 17 -15.88 3.55 -1.08
CA TRP A 17 -15.49 4.94 -1.05
C TRP A 17 -16.70 5.86 -0.87
N ALA A 18 -16.46 7.03 -0.27
CA ALA A 18 -17.45 8.07 -0.20
C ALA A 18 -17.88 8.52 -1.62
N SER A 19 -19.15 8.82 -1.79
CA SER A 19 -19.68 9.31 -3.08
C SER A 19 -19.22 10.73 -3.42
N SER A 20 -18.65 11.45 -2.45
CA SER A 20 -18.11 12.80 -2.63
C SER A 20 -16.82 12.98 -1.83
N PRO A 21 -15.91 13.88 -2.24
CA PRO A 21 -14.70 14.19 -1.48
C PRO A 21 -15.03 14.63 -0.06
N GLY A 22 -14.38 14.01 0.94
CA GLY A 22 -14.57 14.30 2.36
C GLY A 22 -15.83 13.70 2.99
N GLY A 23 -16.64 12.96 2.23
CA GLY A 23 -17.79 12.23 2.75
C GLY A 23 -17.42 10.98 3.52
N ASP A 24 -18.41 10.37 4.18
CA ASP A 24 -18.25 9.13 4.91
C ASP A 24 -18.16 7.92 3.98
N PHE A 25 -17.35 6.95 4.36
CA PHE A 25 -17.30 5.66 3.69
C PHE A 25 -18.61 4.90 3.87
N ARG A 26 -19.06 4.25 2.82
CA ARG A 26 -20.28 3.45 2.83
C ARG A 26 -19.98 2.03 3.32
N VAL A 27 -20.68 1.56 4.36
CA VAL A 27 -20.56 0.19 4.83
C VAL A 27 -21.31 -0.74 3.86
N LEU A 28 -20.58 -1.64 3.21
CA LEU A 28 -21.15 -2.70 2.36
C LEU A 28 -21.43 -3.97 3.16
N ARG A 29 -20.57 -4.27 4.12
CA ARG A 29 -20.71 -5.40 5.03
C ARG A 29 -20.08 -5.07 6.38
N PRO A 30 -20.79 -5.14 7.49
CA PRO A 30 -20.20 -5.04 8.82
C PRO A 30 -19.30 -6.24 9.11
N GLY A 31 -18.22 -6.03 9.84
CA GLY A 31 -17.28 -7.07 10.27
C GLY A 31 -17.16 -7.15 11.78
N THR A 32 -16.43 -8.15 12.26
CA THR A 32 -16.31 -8.45 13.70
C THR A 32 -14.88 -8.61 14.20
N ASN A 33 -13.87 -8.51 13.31
CA ASN A 33 -12.48 -8.81 13.65
C ASN A 33 -11.57 -7.57 13.74
N GLY A 34 -12.14 -6.35 13.70
CA GLY A 34 -11.38 -5.09 13.78
C GLY A 34 -10.67 -4.69 12.49
N TRP A 35 -10.74 -5.50 11.44
CA TRP A 35 -10.17 -5.18 10.12
C TRP A 35 -11.22 -4.54 9.22
N THR A 36 -10.75 -3.67 8.33
CA THR A 36 -11.57 -3.02 7.31
C THR A 36 -10.92 -3.21 5.94
N CYS A 37 -11.70 -3.70 4.99
CA CYS A 37 -11.25 -3.83 3.60
C CYS A 37 -11.97 -2.82 2.71
N LEU A 38 -11.21 -2.24 1.79
CA LEU A 38 -11.66 -1.27 0.79
C LEU A 38 -11.30 -1.79 -0.62
N PRO A 39 -12.08 -1.48 -1.64
CA PRO A 39 -11.68 -1.65 -3.04
C PRO A 39 -10.55 -0.67 -3.37
N GLY A 40 -9.96 -0.79 -4.53
CA GLY A 40 -9.01 0.19 -5.07
C GLY A 40 -9.60 1.61 -5.15
N PHE A 41 -8.74 2.60 -5.32
CA PHE A 41 -9.19 3.99 -5.45
C PHE A 41 -10.13 4.15 -6.65
N PRO A 42 -11.23 4.91 -6.52
CA PRO A 42 -12.24 5.03 -7.60
C PRO A 42 -11.69 5.53 -8.94
N GLN A 43 -10.59 6.28 -8.92
CA GLN A 43 -9.92 6.83 -10.10
C GLN A 43 -8.71 5.99 -10.55
N ALA A 44 -8.37 4.92 -9.82
CA ALA A 44 -7.28 4.03 -10.23
C ALA A 44 -7.70 3.25 -11.49
N ALA A 45 -6.77 3.09 -12.42
CA ALA A 45 -7.00 2.31 -13.64
C ALA A 45 -7.12 0.80 -13.35
N HIS A 46 -6.68 0.38 -12.16
CA HIS A 46 -6.63 -1.00 -11.72
C HIS A 46 -7.36 -1.18 -10.39
N ASP A 47 -7.89 -2.39 -10.15
CA ASP A 47 -8.47 -2.74 -8.85
C ASP A 47 -7.37 -3.10 -7.86
N GLU A 48 -7.21 -2.27 -6.83
CA GLU A 48 -6.13 -2.32 -5.84
C GLU A 48 -6.72 -2.49 -4.42
N PRO A 49 -7.43 -3.59 -4.15
CA PRO A 49 -8.11 -3.75 -2.87
C PRO A 49 -7.11 -3.96 -1.74
N GLY A 50 -7.38 -3.31 -0.62
CA GLY A 50 -6.58 -3.45 0.60
C GLY A 50 -7.41 -3.75 1.83
N CYS A 51 -6.79 -4.39 2.84
CA CYS A 51 -7.35 -4.59 4.17
C CYS A 51 -6.44 -3.93 5.20
N PHE A 52 -7.02 -3.18 6.09
CA PHE A 52 -6.35 -2.27 7.01
C PHE A 52 -6.82 -2.57 8.43
N ASP A 53 -5.89 -2.57 9.40
CA ASP A 53 -6.27 -2.47 10.79
C ASP A 53 -6.78 -1.04 11.12
N GLN A 54 -7.24 -0.81 12.33
CA GLN A 54 -7.82 0.48 12.71
C GLN A 54 -6.80 1.63 12.64
N VAL A 55 -5.55 1.37 12.99
CA VAL A 55 -4.48 2.38 12.99
C VAL A 55 -4.12 2.77 11.57
N PHE A 56 -3.93 1.79 10.69
CA PHE A 56 -3.61 2.04 9.29
C PHE A 56 -4.79 2.69 8.54
N LEU A 57 -6.02 2.27 8.84
CA LEU A 57 -7.22 2.88 8.27
C LEU A 57 -7.33 4.37 8.65
N GLN A 58 -7.05 4.72 9.90
CA GLN A 58 -7.07 6.12 10.34
C GLN A 58 -5.96 6.93 9.65
N PHE A 59 -4.76 6.38 9.56
CA PHE A 59 -3.65 6.98 8.80
C PHE A 59 -4.05 7.28 7.35
N MET A 60 -4.68 6.34 6.67
CA MET A 60 -5.17 6.55 5.30
C MET A 60 -6.24 7.64 5.22
N LYS A 61 -7.24 7.61 6.13
CA LYS A 61 -8.31 8.62 6.18
C LYS A 61 -7.74 10.02 6.37
N ASP A 62 -6.78 10.20 7.26
CA ASP A 62 -6.14 11.49 7.51
C ASP A 62 -5.34 11.94 6.27
N SER A 63 -4.60 11.03 5.67
CA SER A 63 -3.80 11.31 4.47
C SER A 63 -4.67 11.75 3.29
N ILE A 64 -5.76 11.04 3.01
CA ILE A 64 -6.70 11.36 1.93
C ILE A 64 -7.40 12.71 2.20
N ALA A 65 -7.74 13.00 3.45
CA ALA A 65 -8.36 14.26 3.86
C ALA A 65 -7.36 15.43 3.93
N GLY A 66 -6.10 15.24 3.57
CA GLY A 66 -5.07 16.28 3.64
C GLY A 66 -4.61 16.63 5.04
N ARG A 67 -5.00 15.86 6.05
CA ARG A 67 -4.57 16.05 7.46
C ARG A 67 -3.24 15.37 7.70
N THR A 68 -2.45 15.88 8.65
CA THR A 68 -1.26 15.17 9.13
C THR A 68 -1.69 13.99 9.99
N PRO A 69 -1.33 12.74 9.62
CA PRO A 69 -1.67 11.58 10.43
C PRO A 69 -0.98 11.62 11.80
N ASN A 70 -1.72 11.28 12.85
CA ASN A 70 -1.17 11.11 14.21
C ASN A 70 -1.08 9.62 14.55
N VAL A 71 0.05 9.00 14.20
CA VAL A 71 0.28 7.56 14.39
C VAL A 71 0.98 7.33 15.71
N GLN A 72 0.26 6.76 16.69
CA GLN A 72 0.76 6.50 18.06
C GLN A 72 1.08 5.03 18.33
N SER A 73 0.80 4.15 17.38
CA SER A 73 1.05 2.71 17.48
C SER A 73 1.29 2.11 16.11
N ILE A 74 1.75 0.86 16.08
CA ILE A 74 1.93 0.14 14.83
C ILE A 74 0.58 -0.13 14.17
N GLY A 75 0.49 0.21 12.89
CA GLY A 75 -0.63 -0.16 12.01
C GLY A 75 -0.15 -1.06 10.89
N VAL A 76 -1.01 -1.99 10.48
CA VAL A 76 -0.72 -3.00 9.46
C VAL A 76 -1.79 -3.01 8.38
N SER A 77 -1.35 -3.18 7.13
CA SER A 77 -2.27 -3.42 6.01
C SER A 77 -1.80 -4.58 5.14
N TYR A 78 -2.76 -5.18 4.44
CA TYR A 78 -2.53 -6.18 3.40
C TYR A 78 -3.01 -5.62 2.05
N MET A 79 -2.19 -5.81 1.01
CA MET A 79 -2.56 -5.54 -0.38
C MET A 79 -2.14 -6.74 -1.25
N TYR A 80 -2.95 -7.81 -1.23
CA TYR A 80 -2.62 -9.05 -1.96
C TYR A 80 -2.81 -8.93 -3.48
N GLY A 81 -3.60 -7.96 -3.93
CA GLY A 81 -3.68 -7.57 -5.34
C GLY A 81 -2.50 -6.71 -5.79
N GLY A 82 -1.71 -6.21 -4.84
CA GLY A 82 -0.72 -5.19 -5.13
C GLY A 82 -1.33 -3.83 -5.42
N PHE A 83 -0.53 -2.90 -5.93
CA PHE A 83 -0.99 -1.62 -6.46
C PHE A 83 -0.07 -1.13 -7.57
N TRP A 84 -0.58 -0.23 -8.40
CA TRP A 84 0.15 0.37 -9.51
C TRP A 84 0.60 1.78 -9.13
N VAL A 85 1.86 2.05 -9.35
CA VAL A 85 2.43 3.38 -9.11
C VAL A 85 3.01 3.95 -10.39
N PRO A 86 2.88 5.27 -10.61
CA PRO A 86 3.63 5.92 -11.68
C PRO A 86 5.11 5.74 -11.42
N ASN A 87 5.83 5.31 -12.43
CA ASN A 87 7.26 4.97 -12.34
C ASN A 87 8.14 6.13 -11.84
N LYS A 88 7.66 7.38 -11.97
CA LYS A 88 8.34 8.57 -11.46
C LYS A 88 8.35 8.69 -9.92
N SER A 89 7.53 7.91 -9.23
CA SER A 89 7.45 7.93 -7.75
C SER A 89 8.47 7.02 -7.10
N HIS A 90 9.01 6.08 -7.85
CA HIS A 90 10.09 5.20 -7.45
C HIS A 90 11.30 5.45 -8.34
N ALA A 91 12.50 5.18 -7.84
CA ALA A 91 13.75 5.30 -8.60
C ALA A 91 13.83 4.48 -9.90
N MET A 92 12.75 3.81 -10.27
CA MET A 92 12.61 2.97 -11.46
C MET A 92 12.13 3.70 -12.71
N GLY A 93 12.26 4.94 -12.77
CA GLY A 93 11.99 6.01 -13.71
C GLY A 93 11.94 5.81 -15.20
N SER A 94 11.14 4.90 -15.76
CA SER A 94 10.97 4.77 -17.21
C SER A 94 9.68 5.38 -17.79
N GLY A 95 8.83 5.97 -16.95
CA GLY A 95 7.58 6.61 -17.41
C GLY A 95 6.38 5.68 -17.58
N ASN A 96 6.55 4.37 -17.43
CA ASN A 96 5.46 3.39 -17.42
C ASN A 96 4.99 3.15 -15.98
N GLU A 97 3.77 2.68 -15.79
CA GLU A 97 3.29 2.23 -14.49
C GLU A 97 4.10 1.00 -14.02
N PHE A 98 4.32 0.93 -12.71
CA PHE A 98 4.98 -0.20 -12.06
C PHE A 98 4.01 -0.90 -11.12
N HIS A 99 3.89 -2.20 -11.25
CA HIS A 99 3.07 -3.02 -10.37
C HIS A 99 3.86 -3.46 -9.14
N VAL A 100 3.53 -2.88 -7.99
CA VAL A 100 3.96 -3.37 -6.69
C VAL A 100 3.12 -4.60 -6.37
N GLY A 101 3.72 -5.78 -6.43
CA GLY A 101 3.02 -7.04 -6.23
C GLY A 101 2.43 -7.20 -4.82
N PRO A 102 1.97 -8.41 -4.46
CA PRO A 102 1.42 -8.70 -3.14
C PRO A 102 2.38 -8.32 -2.02
N HIS A 103 1.90 -7.51 -1.07
CA HIS A 103 2.72 -7.00 0.00
C HIS A 103 1.93 -6.70 1.28
N ILE A 104 2.67 -6.50 2.36
CA ILE A 104 2.20 -5.96 3.63
C ILE A 104 2.82 -4.58 3.80
N MET A 105 2.06 -3.62 4.33
CA MET A 105 2.59 -2.33 4.75
C MET A 105 2.50 -2.19 6.27
N ILE A 106 3.50 -1.54 6.86
CA ILE A 106 3.57 -1.27 8.30
C ILE A 106 3.87 0.21 8.51
N ILE A 107 3.05 0.87 9.34
CA ILE A 107 3.25 2.25 9.80
C ILE A 107 3.52 2.28 11.30
N GLY A 108 3.90 3.45 11.82
CA GLY A 108 4.13 3.64 13.26
C GLY A 108 5.49 3.16 13.74
N LEU A 109 6.37 2.77 12.82
CA LEU A 109 7.78 2.50 13.12
C LEU A 109 8.55 3.81 13.30
N ASP A 110 9.67 3.73 14.04
CA ASP A 110 10.54 4.90 14.22
C ASP A 110 11.05 5.46 12.88
N GLN A 111 10.71 6.70 12.58
CA GLN A 111 10.99 7.34 11.30
C GLN A 111 12.50 7.46 11.03
N LYS A 112 13.30 7.71 12.07
CA LYS A 112 14.76 7.81 11.95
C LYS A 112 15.37 6.46 11.56
N THR A 113 14.90 5.40 12.17
CA THR A 113 15.32 4.03 11.81
C THR A 113 14.88 3.69 10.39
N MET A 114 13.65 4.02 10.00
CA MET A 114 13.16 3.75 8.64
C MET A 114 13.95 4.46 7.55
N GLN A 115 14.49 5.66 7.81
CA GLN A 115 15.37 6.37 6.85
C GLN A 115 16.67 5.63 6.54
N THR A 116 17.08 4.66 7.36
CA THR A 116 18.27 3.83 7.12
C THR A 116 17.99 2.58 6.30
N LEU A 117 16.71 2.27 6.04
CA LEU A 117 16.31 1.10 5.29
C LEU A 117 16.38 1.35 3.78
N ASN A 118 16.27 0.27 3.01
CA ASN A 118 16.22 0.34 1.55
C ASN A 118 15.04 1.23 1.08
N HIS A 119 15.30 2.07 0.08
CA HIS A 119 14.28 2.91 -0.58
C HIS A 119 13.95 2.41 -1.99
N ASP A 120 14.57 1.34 -2.44
CA ASP A 120 14.35 0.74 -3.76
C ASP A 120 13.76 -0.66 -3.63
N GLY A 121 12.46 -0.78 -3.90
CA GLY A 121 11.74 -2.05 -3.88
C GLY A 121 11.91 -2.91 -5.14
N SER A 122 12.70 -2.47 -6.12
CA SER A 122 12.84 -3.16 -7.42
C SER A 122 13.46 -4.55 -7.32
N ASN A 123 14.22 -4.82 -6.27
CA ASN A 123 14.88 -6.10 -6.03
C ASN A 123 14.00 -7.12 -5.25
N GLY A 124 12.78 -6.72 -4.84
CA GLY A 124 11.86 -7.55 -4.06
C GLY A 124 12.21 -7.65 -2.57
N GLU A 125 13.17 -6.88 -2.08
CA GLU A 125 13.47 -6.77 -0.66
C GLU A 125 12.49 -5.82 0.05
N PRO A 126 12.32 -5.91 1.37
CA PRO A 126 11.59 -4.92 2.13
C PRO A 126 12.18 -3.52 1.91
N TYR A 127 11.34 -2.53 1.72
CA TYR A 127 11.74 -1.16 1.47
C TYR A 127 10.79 -0.17 2.13
N VAL A 128 11.23 1.08 2.27
CA VAL A 128 10.39 2.16 2.78
C VAL A 128 9.87 3.02 1.63
N ASN A 129 8.65 3.48 1.80
CA ASN A 129 7.99 4.38 0.87
C ASN A 129 7.20 5.44 1.65
N HIS A 130 6.66 6.42 0.96
CA HIS A 130 5.77 7.44 1.51
C HIS A 130 4.59 7.68 0.59
N LEU A 131 3.48 8.12 1.14
CA LEU A 131 2.35 8.56 0.32
C LEU A 131 2.73 9.85 -0.44
N PRO A 132 2.22 10.07 -1.66
CA PRO A 132 2.49 11.27 -2.43
C PRO A 132 2.19 12.54 -1.63
N GLY A 133 3.18 13.45 -1.58
CA GLY A 133 3.08 14.70 -0.82
C GLY A 133 3.19 14.57 0.70
N ARG A 134 3.63 13.42 1.21
CA ARG A 134 3.84 13.14 2.63
C ARG A 134 5.30 12.81 2.90
N SER A 135 5.74 13.08 4.13
CA SER A 135 7.09 12.76 4.60
C SER A 135 7.12 11.50 5.47
N GLU A 136 5.97 11.06 5.96
CA GLU A 136 5.88 9.89 6.84
C GLU A 136 6.16 8.62 6.04
N LEU A 137 7.22 7.93 6.44
CA LEU A 137 7.62 6.66 5.85
C LEU A 137 6.75 5.52 6.37
N TYR A 138 6.49 4.56 5.51
CA TYR A 138 5.95 3.26 5.85
C TYR A 138 6.81 2.15 5.24
N LEU A 139 6.88 1.02 5.93
CA LEU A 139 7.61 -0.17 5.48
C LEU A 139 6.71 -1.00 4.57
N VAL A 140 7.23 -1.39 3.41
CA VAL A 140 6.62 -2.32 2.47
C VAL A 140 7.38 -3.63 2.52
N ILE A 141 6.67 -4.74 2.76
CA ILE A 141 7.23 -6.08 2.82
C ILE A 141 6.60 -6.92 1.70
N PRO A 142 7.32 -7.19 0.61
CA PRO A 142 6.89 -8.12 -0.42
C PRO A 142 6.66 -9.51 0.16
N ILE A 143 5.55 -10.17 -0.18
CA ILE A 143 5.21 -11.50 0.33
C ILE A 143 5.33 -12.59 -0.73
N ARG A 144 5.63 -12.22 -1.97
CA ARG A 144 6.03 -13.12 -3.06
C ARG A 144 6.78 -12.32 -4.12
N GLU A 145 7.44 -13.02 -5.05
CA GLU A 145 8.05 -12.35 -6.20
C GLU A 145 7.00 -11.55 -6.99
N TRP A 146 7.43 -10.38 -7.45
CA TRP A 146 6.63 -9.53 -8.32
C TRP A 146 6.96 -9.86 -9.77
N ASP A 147 5.95 -10.05 -10.59
CA ASP A 147 6.14 -10.43 -11.99
C ASP A 147 7.02 -9.41 -12.74
N ASP A 148 6.86 -8.12 -12.43
CA ASP A 148 7.63 -7.04 -13.04
C ASP A 148 9.06 -6.91 -12.47
N ALA A 149 9.32 -7.37 -11.24
CA ALA A 149 10.67 -7.35 -10.66
C ALA A 149 11.63 -8.26 -11.44
N GLN A 150 11.16 -9.35 -12.02
CA GLN A 150 11.97 -10.20 -12.92
C GLN A 150 12.31 -9.48 -14.23
N ALA A 151 11.37 -8.74 -14.81
CA ALA A 151 11.59 -7.96 -16.02
C ALA A 151 12.63 -6.85 -15.78
N VAL A 152 12.55 -6.15 -14.65
CA VAL A 152 13.52 -5.11 -14.27
C VAL A 152 14.90 -5.69 -14.00
N ARG A 153 15.01 -6.80 -13.25
CA ARG A 153 16.28 -7.50 -13.03
C ARG A 153 16.92 -7.97 -14.34
N SER A 154 16.12 -8.45 -15.30
CA SER A 154 16.61 -8.87 -16.61
C SER A 154 17.11 -7.68 -17.43
N ALA A 155 16.43 -6.53 -17.37
CA ALA A 155 16.84 -5.31 -18.07
C ALA A 155 18.15 -4.73 -17.50
N ILE A 156 18.31 -4.71 -16.18
CA ILE A 156 19.55 -4.25 -15.51
C ILE A 156 20.73 -5.14 -15.89
N ARG A 157 20.56 -6.47 -15.90
CA ARG A 157 21.62 -7.41 -16.29
C ARG A 157 22.02 -7.31 -17.75
N GLN A 158 21.13 -6.88 -18.64
CA GLN A 158 21.42 -6.69 -20.08
C GLN A 158 22.08 -5.33 -20.37
N GLY A 159 21.85 -4.31 -19.52
CA GLY A 159 22.45 -2.98 -19.66
C GLY A 159 23.87 -2.83 -19.10
N THR A 160 24.40 -3.86 -18.47
CA THR A 160 25.76 -3.91 -17.88
C THR A 160 26.77 -4.71 -18.72
N ARG A 161 26.54 -4.83 -20.03
CA ARG A 161 27.54 -5.38 -20.96
C ARG A 161 28.08 -4.30 -21.88
#